data_ca440543f8658771949134251f66cb0b
#
_entry.id   ca440543f8658771949134251f66cb0b
#
_cell.length_a   1.000
_cell.length_b   1.000
_cell.length_c   1.000
_cell.angle_alpha   90.00
_cell.angle_beta   90.00
_cell.angle_gamma   90.00
#
_symmetry.space_group_name_H-M   'P 1'
#
loop_
_entity.id
_entity.type
_entity.pdbx_description
1 polymer ?
#
loop_
_entity_poly.entity_id
_entity_poly.type
_entity_poly.pdbx_seq_one_letter_code
_entity_poly.pdbx_strand_id
1 'polypeptide(L)'
;MRGRYILLLAAMLSCVSCLTDNTVSETPQAAITTFTIGYYNVRFHDINYHRRDTIINVREGGVMYPMTIDQLNNRIYNVDSLAYGSDLRKVTSSVYGTGTIGYIYTDEPDILHFWSAYDSIDFTRGLQFMAISSDGTYARRYDVTVNVRKVFPDSLVWRADDTEKFPVLTGVNSVVRNDSIFCFGTDTLGFASVSVRNITAGGWNGANNLTGISEDGWNHRVTVCNGTFYTICSGSLYGSQDGINWSSVKSGVSGLMVSGEDYGQLWAISQDSNIIRTGDMAEWTTVQKVPANFPDSASVLFSYPLATNSNLSRTVLVGLSDDSISASIWSILSGDTVWTNVDTPAKKEISLPAADYLSVIRYDGALFGLGKGLDGFRQSVDNGITWYYCDSYAEDESSWNRYMQLPAALKGSDCGFAAVTDGNGFIWIMTDNGQVWRGAITRLRKN
;
A
#
# COMPACT_ATOMS: atom_id res chain seq x y z
N MET A 1 -16.14 92.01 -24.14
CA MET A 1 -17.37 91.20 -23.99
C MET A 1 -17.41 89.93 -24.90
N ARG A 2 -16.49 89.70 -25.79
CA ARG A 2 -16.48 88.50 -26.67
C ARG A 2 -15.90 87.24 -26.03
N GLY A 3 -15.10 87.35 -24.94
CA GLY A 3 -14.48 86.17 -24.34
C GLY A 3 -15.37 85.38 -23.31
N ARG A 4 -16.42 85.97 -22.81
CA ARG A 4 -17.34 85.32 -21.84
C ARG A 4 -18.37 84.39 -22.49
N TYR A 5 -18.71 84.61 -23.75
CA TYR A 5 -19.65 83.72 -24.48
C TYR A 5 -19.00 82.47 -25.02
N ILE A 6 -17.69 82.53 -25.29
CA ILE A 6 -16.94 81.35 -25.72
C ILE A 6 -16.78 80.33 -24.58
N LEU A 7 -16.57 80.81 -23.34
CA LEU A 7 -16.49 79.96 -22.16
C LEU A 7 -17.83 79.27 -21.82
N LEU A 8 -18.96 80.04 -21.98
CA LEU A 8 -20.30 79.47 -21.80
C LEU A 8 -20.68 78.44 -22.86
N LEU A 9 -20.25 78.61 -24.12
CA LEU A 9 -20.49 77.69 -25.18
C LEU A 9 -19.64 76.42 -25.03
N ALA A 10 -18.40 76.51 -24.53
CA ALA A 10 -17.54 75.39 -24.21
C ALA A 10 -18.07 74.63 -23.01
N ALA A 11 -18.65 75.29 -22.01
CA ALA A 11 -19.27 74.64 -20.86
C ALA A 11 -20.59 73.91 -21.21
N MET A 12 -21.35 74.37 -22.21
CA MET A 12 -22.55 73.68 -22.68
C MET A 12 -22.24 72.53 -23.55
N LEU A 13 -21.11 72.51 -24.35
CA LEU A 13 -20.71 71.36 -25.14
C LEU A 13 -20.15 70.19 -24.27
N SER A 14 -19.64 70.48 -23.09
CA SER A 14 -19.17 69.42 -22.16
C SER A 14 -20.30 68.70 -21.41
N CYS A 15 -21.52 69.28 -21.36
CA CYS A 15 -22.66 68.59 -20.73
C CYS A 15 -23.47 67.68 -21.66
N VAL A 16 -23.21 67.69 -22.96
CA VAL A 16 -23.91 66.81 -23.94
C VAL A 16 -23.18 65.50 -24.15
N SER A 17 -21.95 65.38 -23.62
CA SER A 17 -21.17 64.15 -23.75
C SER A 17 -21.52 63.03 -22.73
N CYS A 18 -22.49 63.26 -21.84
CA CYS A 18 -22.90 62.25 -20.85
C CYS A 18 -24.25 61.57 -21.12
N LEU A 19 -24.76 61.71 -22.34
CA LEU A 19 -26.01 61.04 -22.78
C LEU A 19 -25.78 60.19 -24.02
N THR A 20 -24.65 59.52 -24.09
CA THR A 20 -24.61 58.26 -24.87
C THR A 20 -25.17 57.20 -23.92
N ASP A 21 -26.38 56.77 -24.23
CA ASP A 21 -26.83 55.43 -23.82
C ASP A 21 -25.72 54.46 -24.17
N ASN A 22 -24.87 54.15 -23.19
CA ASN A 22 -24.17 52.90 -23.20
C ASN A 22 -25.29 51.87 -22.99
N THR A 23 -25.95 51.49 -24.06
CA THR A 23 -26.49 50.15 -24.13
C THR A 23 -25.26 49.26 -24.01
N VAL A 24 -24.87 48.95 -22.77
CA VAL A 24 -24.08 47.76 -22.50
C VAL A 24 -24.90 46.67 -23.15
N SER A 25 -24.47 46.22 -24.32
CA SER A 25 -25.00 45.03 -24.88
C SER A 25 -24.73 43.96 -23.81
N GLU A 26 -25.76 43.63 -23.02
CA GLU A 26 -25.69 42.53 -22.09
C GLU A 26 -25.39 41.34 -22.95
N THR A 27 -24.09 40.97 -22.97
CA THR A 27 -23.73 39.68 -23.57
C THR A 27 -24.51 38.62 -22.78
N PRO A 28 -25.34 37.82 -23.44
CA PRO A 28 -26.20 36.89 -22.79
C PRO A 28 -25.33 36.00 -21.88
N GLN A 29 -25.44 36.20 -20.57
CA GLN A 29 -24.66 35.45 -19.61
C GLN A 29 -25.39 34.13 -19.36
N ALA A 30 -24.70 33.03 -19.57
CA ALA A 30 -25.16 31.70 -19.21
C ALA A 30 -23.98 30.91 -18.62
N ALA A 31 -24.05 30.59 -17.35
CA ALA A 31 -23.02 29.83 -16.67
C ALA A 31 -23.58 29.07 -15.47
N ILE A 32 -23.04 27.88 -15.21
CA ILE A 32 -23.26 27.15 -13.97
C ILE A 32 -22.23 27.67 -12.96
N THR A 33 -22.70 28.10 -11.79
CA THR A 33 -21.86 28.67 -10.72
C THR A 33 -21.73 27.74 -9.52
N THR A 34 -22.72 26.88 -9.33
CA THR A 34 -22.70 25.88 -8.25
C THR A 34 -23.26 24.56 -8.78
N PHE A 35 -22.60 23.48 -8.45
CA PHE A 35 -23.05 22.13 -8.75
C PHE A 35 -22.77 21.21 -7.56
N THR A 36 -23.78 20.50 -7.10
CA THR A 36 -23.66 19.58 -5.97
C THR A 36 -24.40 18.28 -6.30
N ILE A 37 -23.76 17.16 -6.07
CA ILE A 37 -24.38 15.83 -6.11
C ILE A 37 -25.28 15.71 -4.87
N GLY A 38 -26.49 15.26 -5.08
CA GLY A 38 -27.44 15.01 -4.01
C GLY A 38 -27.25 13.64 -3.38
N TYR A 39 -28.38 12.94 -3.14
CA TYR A 39 -28.33 11.61 -2.54
C TYR A 39 -28.13 10.52 -3.59
N TYR A 40 -27.35 9.50 -3.22
CA TYR A 40 -27.10 8.28 -3.99
C TYR A 40 -27.05 7.07 -3.06
N ASN A 41 -27.21 5.88 -3.61
CA ASN A 41 -27.09 4.64 -2.86
C ASN A 41 -25.65 4.11 -2.97
N VAL A 42 -25.13 3.58 -1.87
CA VAL A 42 -23.87 2.84 -1.82
C VAL A 42 -24.19 1.39 -1.52
N ARG A 43 -23.74 0.47 -2.35
CA ARG A 43 -23.97 -0.96 -2.19
C ARG A 43 -22.73 -1.75 -2.53
N PHE A 44 -22.22 -2.52 -1.56
CA PHE A 44 -21.09 -3.40 -1.74
C PHE A 44 -21.17 -4.57 -0.76
N HIS A 45 -20.42 -5.63 -1.07
CA HIS A 45 -20.19 -6.74 -0.14
C HIS A 45 -19.13 -6.38 0.86
N ASP A 46 -19.33 -6.71 2.12
CA ASP A 46 -18.38 -6.54 3.21
C ASP A 46 -18.56 -7.64 4.25
N ILE A 47 -17.62 -7.72 5.18
CA ILE A 47 -17.71 -8.59 6.34
C ILE A 47 -18.24 -7.78 7.52
N ASN A 48 -19.36 -8.23 8.11
CA ASN A 48 -19.89 -7.58 9.31
C ASN A 48 -19.01 -7.87 10.55
N TYR A 49 -19.35 -7.25 11.68
CA TYR A 49 -18.60 -7.43 12.94
C TYR A 49 -18.64 -8.89 13.48
N HIS A 50 -19.57 -9.74 13.01
CA HIS A 50 -19.58 -11.20 13.25
C HIS A 50 -18.74 -11.99 12.24
N ARG A 51 -18.01 -11.30 11.36
CA ARG A 51 -17.19 -11.89 10.27
C ARG A 51 -17.99 -12.68 9.23
N ARG A 52 -19.26 -12.34 9.05
CA ARG A 52 -20.11 -12.93 8.03
C ARG A 52 -20.23 -12.00 6.85
N ASP A 53 -20.22 -12.58 5.65
CA ASP A 53 -20.48 -11.82 4.42
C ASP A 53 -21.85 -11.15 4.50
N THR A 54 -21.88 -9.89 4.16
CA THR A 54 -23.11 -9.08 4.20
C THR A 54 -23.10 -8.06 3.06
N ILE A 55 -24.29 -7.62 2.69
CA ILE A 55 -24.43 -6.52 1.73
C ILE A 55 -24.68 -5.24 2.51
N ILE A 56 -23.74 -4.33 2.41
CA ILE A 56 -23.92 -2.96 2.87
C ILE A 56 -24.78 -2.22 1.84
N ASN A 57 -25.86 -1.60 2.31
CA ASN A 57 -26.72 -0.77 1.48
C ASN A 57 -27.08 0.49 2.27
N VAL A 58 -26.44 1.60 1.92
CA VAL A 58 -26.56 2.87 2.63
C VAL A 58 -26.88 3.97 1.64
N ARG A 59 -27.72 4.92 2.05
CA ARG A 59 -27.96 6.15 1.28
C ARG A 59 -27.01 7.23 1.77
N GLU A 60 -26.18 7.75 0.88
CA GLU A 60 -25.20 8.79 1.19
C GLU A 60 -25.52 10.11 0.49
N GLY A 61 -25.02 11.21 1.03
CA GLY A 61 -25.12 12.54 0.45
C GLY A 61 -23.83 12.97 -0.23
N GLY A 62 -23.95 13.43 -1.47
CA GLY A 62 -22.79 13.90 -2.25
C GLY A 62 -22.20 15.24 -1.80
N VAL A 63 -22.82 15.92 -0.83
CA VAL A 63 -22.32 17.20 -0.26
C VAL A 63 -20.90 17.07 0.31
N MET A 64 -20.54 15.89 0.79
CA MET A 64 -19.19 15.61 1.31
C MET A 64 -18.11 15.55 0.21
N TYR A 65 -18.51 15.53 -1.05
CA TYR A 65 -17.62 15.42 -2.22
C TYR A 65 -17.83 16.64 -3.13
N PRO A 66 -17.13 17.74 -2.84
CA PRO A 66 -17.33 18.99 -3.58
C PRO A 66 -17.00 18.83 -5.06
N MET A 67 -17.88 19.40 -5.89
CA MET A 67 -17.70 19.43 -7.32
C MET A 67 -16.92 20.68 -7.73
N THR A 68 -15.92 20.49 -8.57
CA THR A 68 -15.15 21.58 -9.20
C THR A 68 -15.78 21.96 -10.53
N ILE A 69 -16.00 23.23 -10.75
CA ILE A 69 -16.48 23.78 -12.02
C ILE A 69 -15.31 24.46 -12.72
N ASP A 70 -14.78 23.82 -13.75
CA ASP A 70 -13.75 24.40 -14.63
C ASP A 70 -14.43 25.21 -15.73
N GLN A 71 -14.51 26.51 -15.51
CA GLN A 71 -15.14 27.44 -16.43
C GLN A 71 -14.35 27.60 -17.74
N LEU A 72 -13.05 27.35 -17.74
CA LEU A 72 -12.23 27.50 -18.95
C LEU A 72 -12.41 26.32 -19.91
N ASN A 73 -12.43 25.10 -19.34
CA ASN A 73 -12.56 23.87 -20.13
C ASN A 73 -14.00 23.35 -20.18
N ASN A 74 -14.96 24.07 -19.57
CA ASN A 74 -16.36 23.67 -19.51
C ASN A 74 -16.56 22.25 -18.94
N ARG A 75 -15.96 21.97 -17.77
CA ARG A 75 -16.03 20.66 -17.10
C ARG A 75 -16.52 20.81 -15.67
N ILE A 76 -17.29 19.84 -15.21
CA ILE A 76 -17.73 19.71 -13.82
C ILE A 76 -17.33 18.31 -13.33
N TYR A 77 -16.55 18.26 -12.27
CA TYR A 77 -16.06 16.98 -11.74
C TYR A 77 -15.76 17.06 -10.24
N ASN A 78 -15.79 15.92 -9.56
CA ASN A 78 -15.30 15.80 -8.19
C ASN A 78 -13.81 15.39 -8.22
N VAL A 79 -12.99 16.08 -7.40
CA VAL A 79 -11.57 15.72 -7.23
C VAL A 79 -11.46 14.46 -6.38
N ASP A 80 -12.18 14.42 -5.25
CA ASP A 80 -12.25 13.25 -4.39
C ASP A 80 -13.34 12.31 -4.89
N SER A 81 -12.97 11.06 -5.18
CA SER A 81 -13.91 10.05 -5.67
C SER A 81 -14.95 9.68 -4.61
N LEU A 82 -16.21 9.52 -5.03
CA LEU A 82 -17.27 8.94 -4.19
C LEU A 82 -16.86 7.56 -3.67
N ALA A 83 -17.54 7.10 -2.63
CA ALA A 83 -17.29 5.80 -2.02
C ALA A 83 -17.39 4.64 -3.03
N TYR A 84 -16.63 3.56 -2.78
CA TYR A 84 -16.79 2.32 -3.54
C TYR A 84 -18.23 1.80 -3.43
N GLY A 85 -18.77 1.31 -4.53
CA GLY A 85 -20.15 0.80 -4.56
C GLY A 85 -21.22 1.89 -4.73
N SER A 86 -20.85 3.15 -4.96
CA SER A 86 -21.80 4.22 -5.27
C SER A 86 -22.57 3.93 -6.56
N ASP A 87 -23.89 3.89 -6.46
CA ASP A 87 -24.80 3.71 -7.60
C ASP A 87 -25.21 5.08 -8.14
N LEU A 88 -24.71 5.41 -9.31
CA LEU A 88 -24.92 6.70 -9.96
C LEU A 88 -26.12 6.72 -10.95
N ARG A 89 -26.88 5.63 -11.06
CA ARG A 89 -28.01 5.54 -12.01
C ARG A 89 -29.22 6.38 -11.63
N LYS A 90 -29.33 6.72 -10.34
CA LYS A 90 -30.48 7.50 -9.82
C LYS A 90 -29.99 8.47 -8.75
N VAL A 91 -29.46 9.60 -9.19
CA VAL A 91 -28.84 10.60 -8.30
C VAL A 91 -29.54 11.95 -8.50
N THR A 92 -29.91 12.59 -7.40
CA THR A 92 -30.40 13.97 -7.44
C THR A 92 -29.21 14.94 -7.53
N SER A 93 -29.47 16.16 -7.98
CA SER A 93 -28.43 17.21 -8.02
C SER A 93 -29.00 18.55 -7.63
N SER A 94 -28.14 19.44 -7.16
CA SER A 94 -28.46 20.84 -6.94
C SER A 94 -27.55 21.69 -7.81
N VAL A 95 -28.16 22.47 -8.71
CA VAL A 95 -27.44 23.25 -9.71
C VAL A 95 -27.93 24.68 -9.67
N TYR A 96 -26.99 25.62 -9.58
CA TYR A 96 -27.28 27.06 -9.67
C TYR A 96 -26.44 27.72 -10.76
N GLY A 97 -27.00 28.71 -11.40
CA GLY A 97 -26.33 29.42 -12.45
C GLY A 97 -27.15 30.59 -12.99
N THR A 98 -26.69 31.21 -14.06
CA THR A 98 -27.41 32.24 -14.82
C THR A 98 -28.09 31.59 -16.01
N GLY A 99 -29.37 31.96 -16.23
CA GLY A 99 -30.19 31.39 -17.30
C GLY A 99 -30.96 30.12 -16.88
N THR A 100 -31.53 29.45 -17.86
CA THR A 100 -32.25 28.19 -17.67
C THR A 100 -31.28 27.03 -17.68
N ILE A 101 -31.36 26.12 -16.70
CA ILE A 101 -30.50 24.95 -16.60
C ILE A 101 -31.19 23.74 -17.27
N GLY A 102 -30.44 23.04 -18.11
CA GLY A 102 -30.84 21.78 -18.72
C GLY A 102 -29.71 20.79 -18.75
N TYR A 103 -29.99 19.58 -19.20
CA TYR A 103 -28.98 18.55 -19.45
C TYR A 103 -29.36 17.68 -20.65
N ILE A 104 -28.36 17.06 -21.25
CA ILE A 104 -28.48 16.07 -22.32
C ILE A 104 -27.62 14.87 -22.00
N TYR A 105 -28.02 13.71 -22.43
CA TYR A 105 -27.14 12.53 -22.48
C TYR A 105 -26.40 12.49 -23.80
N THR A 106 -25.13 12.14 -23.79
CA THR A 106 -24.31 12.12 -25.00
C THR A 106 -24.73 11.05 -26.01
N ASP A 107 -25.42 10.00 -25.55
CA ASP A 107 -26.04 8.96 -26.38
C ASP A 107 -27.46 9.33 -26.89
N GLU A 108 -28.05 10.43 -26.39
CA GLU A 108 -29.32 11.00 -26.84
C GLU A 108 -29.19 12.53 -27.04
N PRO A 109 -28.33 13.00 -27.96
CA PRO A 109 -27.91 14.41 -28.04
C PRO A 109 -29.04 15.36 -28.47
N ASP A 110 -30.09 14.84 -29.10
CA ASP A 110 -31.23 15.62 -29.57
C ASP A 110 -32.34 15.82 -28.50
N ILE A 111 -32.20 15.21 -27.34
CA ILE A 111 -33.19 15.30 -26.26
C ILE A 111 -32.68 16.20 -25.17
N LEU A 112 -33.24 17.42 -25.09
CA LEU A 112 -32.99 18.37 -24.01
C LEU A 112 -33.93 18.11 -22.84
N HIS A 113 -33.38 17.84 -21.68
CA HIS A 113 -34.10 17.79 -20.40
C HIS A 113 -33.94 19.09 -19.67
N PHE A 114 -35.02 19.75 -19.25
CA PHE A 114 -34.94 20.89 -18.35
C PHE A 114 -34.73 20.39 -16.94
N TRP A 115 -33.66 20.85 -16.30
CA TRP A 115 -33.26 20.38 -14.97
C TRP A 115 -34.24 20.82 -13.88
N SER A 116 -34.55 19.91 -12.97
CA SER A 116 -35.24 20.17 -11.71
C SER A 116 -34.49 19.52 -10.55
N ALA A 117 -34.55 20.13 -9.36
CA ALA A 117 -33.91 19.59 -8.14
C ALA A 117 -34.48 18.22 -7.70
N TYR A 118 -35.63 17.83 -8.25
CA TYR A 118 -36.28 16.54 -7.97
C TYR A 118 -35.94 15.45 -8.99
N ASP A 119 -35.22 15.83 -10.06
CA ASP A 119 -34.85 14.87 -11.09
C ASP A 119 -33.87 13.83 -10.56
N SER A 120 -34.13 12.59 -10.96
CA SER A 120 -33.24 11.47 -10.72
C SER A 120 -32.44 11.21 -12.00
N ILE A 121 -31.20 11.64 -12.00
CA ILE A 121 -30.33 11.67 -13.18
C ILE A 121 -29.38 10.47 -13.14
N ASP A 122 -29.13 9.87 -14.30
CA ASP A 122 -28.16 8.80 -14.49
C ASP A 122 -26.78 9.37 -14.86
N PHE A 123 -25.88 9.43 -13.86
CA PHE A 123 -24.51 9.91 -14.05
C PHE A 123 -23.55 8.81 -14.53
N THR A 124 -24.04 7.61 -14.81
CA THR A 124 -23.23 6.55 -15.44
C THR A 124 -23.15 6.71 -16.96
N ARG A 125 -24.08 7.45 -17.54
CA ARG A 125 -24.11 7.82 -18.96
C ARG A 125 -23.28 9.07 -19.20
N GLY A 126 -22.75 9.24 -20.39
CA GLY A 126 -22.13 10.52 -20.77
C GLY A 126 -23.17 11.65 -20.59
N LEU A 127 -22.84 12.66 -19.81
CA LEU A 127 -23.77 13.68 -19.37
C LEU A 127 -23.20 15.07 -19.58
N GLN A 128 -23.96 15.94 -20.22
CA GLN A 128 -23.65 17.36 -20.34
C GLN A 128 -24.75 18.20 -19.72
N PHE A 129 -24.40 19.04 -18.76
CA PHE A 129 -25.26 20.12 -18.29
C PHE A 129 -25.07 21.37 -19.13
N MET A 130 -26.11 22.15 -19.25
CA MET A 130 -26.06 23.42 -19.99
C MET A 130 -26.77 24.54 -19.24
N ALA A 131 -26.22 25.73 -19.34
CA ALA A 131 -26.89 26.95 -18.99
C ALA A 131 -27.31 27.66 -20.27
N ILE A 132 -28.59 27.98 -20.39
CA ILE A 132 -29.19 28.63 -21.55
C ILE A 132 -29.57 30.05 -21.17
N SER A 133 -29.10 31.05 -21.94
CA SER A 133 -29.44 32.45 -21.69
C SER A 133 -30.94 32.70 -21.74
N SER A 134 -31.39 33.75 -21.07
CA SER A 134 -32.83 34.06 -20.98
C SER A 134 -33.49 34.38 -22.32
N ASP A 135 -32.71 34.84 -23.30
CA ASP A 135 -33.12 35.09 -24.68
C ASP A 135 -32.99 33.85 -25.61
N GLY A 136 -32.47 32.76 -25.12
CA GLY A 136 -32.27 31.52 -25.85
C GLY A 136 -31.17 31.57 -26.92
N THR A 137 -30.43 32.68 -27.04
CA THR A 137 -29.44 32.88 -28.13
C THR A 137 -28.09 32.23 -27.85
N TYR A 138 -27.80 31.95 -26.56
CA TYR A 138 -26.54 31.39 -26.12
C TYR A 138 -26.77 30.25 -25.14
N ALA A 139 -26.00 29.16 -25.29
CA ALA A 139 -25.98 28.04 -24.35
C ALA A 139 -24.54 27.60 -24.09
N ARG A 140 -24.18 27.52 -22.83
CA ARG A 140 -22.88 27.01 -22.39
C ARG A 140 -23.05 25.60 -21.87
N ARG A 141 -22.30 24.65 -22.46
CA ARG A 141 -22.35 23.23 -22.13
C ARG A 141 -21.16 22.85 -21.27
N TYR A 142 -21.37 21.98 -20.28
CA TYR A 142 -20.37 21.47 -19.36
C TYR A 142 -20.40 19.95 -19.38
N ASP A 143 -19.27 19.32 -19.66
CA ASP A 143 -19.11 17.88 -19.49
C ASP A 143 -19.06 17.54 -18.00
N VAL A 144 -19.97 16.68 -17.54
CA VAL A 144 -20.06 16.30 -16.14
C VAL A 144 -19.48 14.90 -15.94
N THR A 145 -18.51 14.80 -15.05
CA THR A 145 -17.89 13.53 -14.67
C THR A 145 -17.98 13.34 -13.18
N VAL A 146 -18.54 12.22 -12.72
CA VAL A 146 -18.55 11.83 -11.32
C VAL A 146 -17.60 10.67 -11.12
N ASN A 147 -16.51 10.93 -10.42
CA ASN A 147 -15.52 9.92 -10.09
C ASN A 147 -15.99 9.08 -8.91
N VAL A 148 -15.98 7.77 -9.08
CA VAL A 148 -16.28 6.77 -8.03
C VAL A 148 -15.05 5.92 -7.82
N ARG A 149 -14.75 5.59 -6.57
CA ARG A 149 -13.67 4.68 -6.23
C ARG A 149 -13.92 3.29 -6.82
N LYS A 150 -12.95 2.79 -7.58
CA LYS A 150 -13.06 1.51 -8.30
C LYS A 150 -12.61 0.31 -7.47
N VAL A 151 -11.90 0.56 -6.37
CA VAL A 151 -11.30 -0.47 -5.53
C VAL A 151 -11.90 -0.36 -4.14
N PHE A 152 -12.20 -1.50 -3.53
CA PHE A 152 -12.70 -1.55 -2.16
C PHE A 152 -11.66 -0.95 -1.20
N PRO A 153 -12.06 -0.08 -0.25
CA PRO A 153 -11.17 0.40 0.81
C PRO A 153 -10.60 -0.78 1.61
N ASP A 154 -9.40 -0.61 2.13
CA ASP A 154 -8.69 -1.62 2.92
C ASP A 154 -8.34 -2.91 2.17
N SER A 155 -8.47 -2.92 0.84
CA SER A 155 -7.97 -4.00 -0.02
C SER A 155 -6.51 -3.80 -0.37
N LEU A 156 -5.75 -4.89 -0.36
CA LEU A 156 -4.38 -4.92 -0.86
C LEU A 156 -4.41 -4.99 -2.39
N VAL A 157 -3.89 -3.96 -3.03
CA VAL A 157 -3.82 -3.85 -4.49
C VAL A 157 -2.40 -4.05 -4.95
N TRP A 158 -2.19 -4.99 -5.86
CA TRP A 158 -0.91 -5.33 -6.43
C TRP A 158 -0.70 -4.72 -7.81
N ARG A 159 0.54 -4.39 -8.09
CA ARG A 159 1.03 -4.06 -9.42
C ARG A 159 2.28 -4.88 -9.69
N ALA A 160 2.33 -5.52 -10.86
CA ALA A 160 3.58 -6.07 -11.36
C ALA A 160 4.53 -4.90 -11.66
N ASP A 161 5.78 -5.04 -11.29
CA ASP A 161 6.82 -4.06 -11.61
C ASP A 161 7.50 -4.48 -12.92
N ASP A 162 6.83 -4.16 -14.04
CA ASP A 162 7.28 -4.55 -15.38
C ASP A 162 8.28 -3.55 -15.99
N THR A 163 8.53 -2.43 -15.32
CA THR A 163 9.32 -1.31 -15.87
C THR A 163 10.81 -1.60 -15.92
N GLU A 164 11.30 -2.53 -15.11
CA GLU A 164 12.71 -2.87 -15.02
C GLU A 164 12.88 -4.33 -14.68
N LYS A 165 13.82 -4.98 -15.37
CA LYS A 165 14.05 -6.41 -15.16
C LYS A 165 14.80 -6.66 -13.86
N PHE A 166 14.11 -7.17 -12.88
CA PHE A 166 14.72 -7.81 -11.73
C PHE A 166 15.47 -9.07 -12.23
N PRO A 167 16.72 -9.31 -11.79
CA PRO A 167 17.47 -10.48 -12.23
C PRO A 167 16.85 -11.78 -11.69
N VAL A 168 17.06 -12.86 -12.41
CA VAL A 168 16.74 -14.20 -11.92
C VAL A 168 17.78 -14.56 -10.83
N LEU A 169 17.30 -14.80 -9.62
CA LEU A 169 18.12 -15.18 -8.46
C LEU A 169 17.46 -16.35 -7.75
N THR A 170 18.17 -17.45 -7.54
CA THR A 170 17.69 -18.57 -6.73
C THR A 170 18.05 -18.38 -5.26
N GLY A 171 17.29 -18.99 -4.34
CA GLY A 171 17.51 -18.83 -2.91
C GLY A 171 17.26 -17.40 -2.40
N VAL A 172 16.31 -16.68 -3.02
CA VAL A 172 16.07 -15.27 -2.75
C VAL A 172 15.79 -14.98 -1.27
N ASN A 173 16.49 -13.97 -0.76
CA ASN A 173 16.26 -13.35 0.54
C ASN A 173 16.34 -11.84 0.38
N SER A 174 15.50 -11.09 1.08
CA SER A 174 15.46 -9.64 0.93
C SER A 174 15.43 -8.92 2.26
N VAL A 175 16.09 -7.76 2.29
CA VAL A 175 16.11 -6.84 3.42
C VAL A 175 15.96 -5.41 2.94
N VAL A 176 15.40 -4.57 3.78
CA VAL A 176 15.34 -3.12 3.55
C VAL A 176 16.37 -2.43 4.42
N ARG A 177 17.14 -1.53 3.81
CA ARG A 177 18.08 -0.68 4.53
C ARG A 177 18.01 0.73 3.97
N ASN A 178 17.70 1.68 4.84
CA ASN A 178 17.46 3.06 4.43
C ASN A 178 16.38 3.12 3.33
N ASP A 179 16.62 3.87 2.26
CA ASP A 179 15.72 4.00 1.10
C ASP A 179 16.03 2.97 -0.01
N SER A 180 16.40 1.74 0.37
CA SER A 180 16.77 0.72 -0.62
C SER A 180 16.37 -0.68 -0.19
N ILE A 181 15.91 -1.47 -1.17
CA ILE A 181 15.64 -2.90 -1.05
C ILE A 181 16.86 -3.63 -1.62
N PHE A 182 17.40 -4.56 -0.86
CA PHE A 182 18.47 -5.46 -1.26
C PHE A 182 17.88 -6.85 -1.38
N CYS A 183 18.00 -7.46 -2.55
CA CYS A 183 17.58 -8.84 -2.78
C CYS A 183 18.82 -9.68 -3.10
N PHE A 184 19.12 -10.61 -2.21
CA PHE A 184 20.24 -11.52 -2.28
C PHE A 184 19.82 -12.86 -2.86
N GLY A 185 20.73 -13.56 -3.50
CA GLY A 185 20.49 -14.89 -4.05
C GLY A 185 21.64 -15.35 -4.94
N THR A 186 21.52 -16.50 -5.55
CA THR A 186 22.48 -17.02 -6.52
C THR A 186 22.01 -16.70 -7.93
N ASP A 187 22.85 -16.08 -8.72
CA ASP A 187 22.56 -15.74 -10.11
C ASP A 187 22.56 -16.98 -11.04
N THR A 188 22.19 -16.78 -12.29
CA THR A 188 22.14 -17.86 -13.29
C THR A 188 23.50 -18.45 -13.66
N LEU A 189 24.59 -17.84 -13.24
CA LEU A 189 25.98 -18.32 -13.43
C LEU A 189 26.51 -19.06 -12.19
N GLY A 190 25.71 -19.13 -11.10
CA GLY A 190 26.08 -19.79 -9.86
C GLY A 190 26.89 -18.91 -8.91
N PHE A 191 26.86 -17.59 -9.04
CA PHE A 191 27.52 -16.68 -8.14
C PHE A 191 26.59 -16.10 -7.10
N ALA A 192 27.05 -16.03 -5.86
CA ALA A 192 26.40 -15.24 -4.82
C ALA A 192 26.28 -13.78 -5.27
N SER A 193 25.07 -13.26 -5.31
CA SER A 193 24.76 -11.99 -5.94
C SER A 193 23.73 -11.18 -5.15
N VAL A 194 23.71 -9.87 -5.36
CA VAL A 194 22.70 -8.95 -4.84
C VAL A 194 22.17 -8.05 -5.94
N SER A 195 20.88 -7.84 -5.97
CA SER A 195 20.23 -6.78 -6.75
C SER A 195 19.64 -5.75 -5.81
N VAL A 196 19.84 -4.48 -6.13
CA VAL A 196 19.44 -3.36 -5.27
C VAL A 196 18.46 -2.47 -6.03
N ARG A 197 17.38 -2.08 -5.35
CA ARG A 197 16.42 -1.09 -5.82
C ARG A 197 16.38 0.09 -4.86
N ASN A 198 16.58 1.30 -5.36
CA ASN A 198 16.24 2.49 -4.59
C ASN A 198 14.72 2.69 -4.61
N ILE A 199 14.09 2.87 -3.44
CA ILE A 199 12.63 2.96 -3.29
C ILE A 199 12.09 4.25 -3.92
N THR A 200 12.77 5.36 -3.72
CA THR A 200 12.35 6.68 -4.21
C THR A 200 12.73 6.91 -5.67
N ALA A 201 13.99 6.64 -6.04
CA ALA A 201 14.48 6.88 -7.39
C ALA A 201 14.00 5.81 -8.39
N GLY A 202 13.63 4.63 -7.90
CA GLY A 202 13.21 3.48 -8.72
C GLY A 202 14.40 2.72 -9.31
N GLY A 203 14.08 1.60 -9.98
CA GLY A 203 15.05 0.82 -10.73
C GLY A 203 15.82 -0.26 -9.96
N TRP A 204 15.89 -1.46 -10.57
CA TRP A 204 16.79 -2.51 -10.15
C TRP A 204 18.13 -2.38 -10.88
N ASN A 205 19.24 -2.52 -10.18
CA ASN A 205 20.57 -2.34 -10.77
C ASN A 205 21.17 -3.61 -11.40
N GLY A 206 20.34 -4.67 -11.59
CA GLY A 206 20.82 -5.97 -12.04
C GLY A 206 21.49 -6.78 -10.92
N ALA A 207 22.09 -7.93 -11.26
CA ALA A 207 22.83 -8.74 -10.31
C ALA A 207 24.28 -8.25 -10.19
N ASN A 208 24.73 -8.03 -8.96
CA ASN A 208 26.13 -7.71 -8.64
C ASN A 208 26.70 -8.84 -7.78
N ASN A 209 27.80 -9.44 -8.24
CA ASN A 209 28.44 -10.53 -7.52
C ASN A 209 28.99 -10.07 -6.17
N LEU A 210 28.77 -10.87 -5.15
CA LEU A 210 29.32 -10.62 -3.81
C LEU A 210 30.80 -10.96 -3.79
N THR A 211 31.56 -10.22 -3.02
CA THR A 211 33.00 -10.45 -2.81
C THR A 211 33.26 -10.80 -1.36
N GLY A 212 34.25 -11.65 -1.12
CA GLY A 212 34.66 -12.05 0.23
C GLY A 212 33.85 -13.20 0.84
N ILE A 213 32.76 -13.65 0.22
CA ILE A 213 32.05 -14.88 0.56
C ILE A 213 32.01 -15.81 -0.65
N SER A 214 31.92 -17.11 -0.39
CA SER A 214 31.78 -18.16 -1.42
C SER A 214 30.35 -18.65 -1.45
N GLU A 215 29.84 -19.01 -2.63
CA GLU A 215 28.54 -19.68 -2.77
C GLU A 215 28.50 -21.00 -1.98
N ASP A 216 29.59 -21.74 -2.00
CA ASP A 216 29.74 -22.93 -1.17
C ASP A 216 29.71 -22.59 0.31
N GLY A 217 28.67 -23.06 1.02
CA GLY A 217 28.46 -22.84 2.45
C GLY A 217 27.81 -21.52 2.82
N TRP A 218 27.35 -20.74 1.83
CA TRP A 218 26.46 -19.60 2.07
C TRP A 218 25.01 -20.06 2.21
N ASN A 219 24.34 -19.61 3.29
CA ASN A 219 22.95 -20.03 3.57
C ASN A 219 21.89 -19.08 3.00
N HIS A 220 22.26 -18.14 2.12
CA HIS A 220 21.40 -17.10 1.51
C HIS A 220 20.66 -16.18 2.50
N ARG A 221 20.93 -16.26 3.80
CA ARG A 221 20.23 -15.50 4.82
C ARG A 221 21.03 -14.27 5.22
N VAL A 222 20.44 -13.13 4.98
CA VAL A 222 21.02 -11.83 5.29
C VAL A 222 20.11 -11.07 6.25
N THR A 223 20.67 -10.43 7.24
CA THR A 223 19.99 -9.52 8.17
C THR A 223 20.69 -8.18 8.23
N VAL A 224 20.00 -7.16 8.71
CA VAL A 224 20.60 -5.85 9.00
C VAL A 224 20.60 -5.65 10.51
N CYS A 225 21.73 -5.18 11.06
CA CYS A 225 21.84 -4.80 12.44
C CYS A 225 22.69 -3.53 12.55
N ASN A 226 22.14 -2.48 13.14
CA ASN A 226 22.78 -1.16 13.24
C ASN A 226 23.33 -0.67 11.88
N GLY A 227 22.52 -0.81 10.82
CA GLY A 227 22.89 -0.40 9.47
C GLY A 227 23.95 -1.23 8.76
N THR A 228 24.43 -2.34 9.33
CA THR A 228 25.39 -3.26 8.74
C THR A 228 24.70 -4.57 8.36
N PHE A 229 25.02 -5.08 7.19
CA PHE A 229 24.52 -6.39 6.74
C PHE A 229 25.34 -7.52 7.35
N TYR A 230 24.68 -8.61 7.72
CA TYR A 230 25.32 -9.81 8.24
C TYR A 230 24.78 -11.07 7.60
N THR A 231 25.64 -12.04 7.36
CA THR A 231 25.31 -13.37 6.82
C THR A 231 26.26 -14.42 7.38
N ILE A 232 25.92 -15.69 7.20
CA ILE A 232 26.79 -16.81 7.55
C ILE A 232 27.24 -17.50 6.27
N CYS A 233 28.54 -17.75 6.20
CA CYS A 233 29.16 -18.57 5.19
C CYS A 233 30.21 -19.48 5.84
N SER A 234 30.15 -20.79 5.54
CA SER A 234 31.12 -21.80 6.01
C SER A 234 31.43 -21.73 7.51
N GLY A 235 30.38 -21.60 8.35
CA GLY A 235 30.52 -21.60 9.81
C GLY A 235 31.13 -20.33 10.40
N SER A 236 31.12 -19.25 9.66
CA SER A 236 31.58 -17.91 10.11
C SER A 236 30.57 -16.84 9.78
N LEU A 237 30.48 -15.86 10.65
CA LEU A 237 29.68 -14.64 10.45
C LEU A 237 30.49 -13.64 9.61
N TYR A 238 29.89 -13.15 8.56
CA TYR A 238 30.44 -12.10 7.70
C TYR A 238 29.60 -10.82 7.84
N GLY A 239 30.28 -9.68 7.71
CA GLY A 239 29.65 -8.36 7.72
C GLY A 239 29.96 -7.57 6.46
N SER A 240 29.01 -6.71 6.05
CA SER A 240 29.17 -5.81 4.91
C SER A 240 28.50 -4.46 5.17
N GLN A 241 29.14 -3.37 4.75
CA GLN A 241 28.58 -2.03 4.81
C GLN A 241 27.75 -1.67 3.57
N ASP A 242 27.99 -2.32 2.45
CA ASP A 242 27.37 -2.01 1.17
C ASP A 242 26.50 -3.15 0.59
N GLY A 243 26.54 -4.33 1.24
CA GLY A 243 25.85 -5.53 0.77
C GLY A 243 26.58 -6.26 -0.36
N ILE A 244 27.73 -5.77 -0.83
CA ILE A 244 28.53 -6.34 -1.92
C ILE A 244 29.86 -6.87 -1.42
N ASN A 245 30.59 -6.08 -0.63
CA ASN A 245 31.88 -6.43 -0.11
C ASN A 245 31.80 -6.97 1.30
N TRP A 246 32.14 -8.25 1.50
CA TRP A 246 31.98 -8.95 2.76
C TRP A 246 33.32 -9.31 3.38
N SER A 247 33.38 -9.23 4.69
CA SER A 247 34.54 -9.64 5.48
C SER A 247 34.13 -10.46 6.70
N SER A 248 34.94 -11.43 7.08
CA SER A 248 34.70 -12.26 8.25
C SER A 248 34.76 -11.42 9.54
N VAL A 249 33.73 -11.55 10.37
CA VAL A 249 33.59 -10.85 11.66
C VAL A 249 33.84 -11.82 12.81
N LYS A 250 33.29 -13.03 12.75
CA LYS A 250 33.37 -14.02 13.82
C LYS A 250 33.32 -15.43 13.28
N SER A 251 34.25 -16.28 13.69
CA SER A 251 34.17 -17.72 13.43
C SER A 251 33.34 -18.46 14.48
N GLY A 252 33.00 -19.71 14.19
CA GLY A 252 32.27 -20.56 15.14
C GLY A 252 30.79 -20.20 15.28
N VAL A 253 30.14 -19.75 14.21
CA VAL A 253 28.72 -19.41 14.15
C VAL A 253 28.05 -20.33 13.12
N SER A 254 27.01 -21.07 13.54
CA SER A 254 26.31 -22.04 12.71
C SER A 254 24.92 -21.59 12.26
N GLY A 255 24.29 -20.65 12.98
CA GLY A 255 22.95 -20.15 12.67
C GLY A 255 22.81 -18.64 12.87
N LEU A 256 21.94 -17.99 12.06
CA LEU A 256 21.63 -16.58 12.14
C LEU A 256 20.12 -16.39 12.22
N MET A 257 19.67 -15.66 13.26
CA MET A 257 18.29 -15.22 13.34
C MET A 257 18.14 -13.93 12.55
N VAL A 258 17.38 -14.00 11.47
CA VAL A 258 17.20 -12.88 10.55
C VAL A 258 16.11 -11.95 11.07
N SER A 259 16.42 -10.67 11.19
CA SER A 259 15.39 -9.64 11.42
C SER A 259 14.89 -9.11 10.09
N GLY A 260 13.59 -8.95 9.96
CA GLY A 260 12.98 -8.25 8.82
C GLY A 260 13.15 -6.73 8.86
N GLU A 261 13.61 -6.19 9.99
CA GLU A 261 13.84 -4.78 10.26
C GLU A 261 15.28 -4.58 10.80
N ASP A 262 15.81 -3.37 10.70
CA ASP A 262 17.09 -3.05 11.35
C ASP A 262 16.89 -3.06 12.87
N TYR A 263 17.42 -4.11 13.49
CA TYR A 263 17.29 -4.34 14.92
C TYR A 263 18.66 -4.14 15.59
N GLY A 264 18.68 -3.41 16.70
CA GLY A 264 19.90 -3.05 17.40
C GLY A 264 20.66 -4.20 18.08
N GLN A 265 20.25 -5.45 17.87
CA GLN A 265 20.89 -6.66 18.39
C GLN A 265 20.95 -7.74 17.31
N LEU A 266 22.10 -8.39 17.20
CA LEU A 266 22.28 -9.58 16.37
C LEU A 266 22.17 -10.84 17.24
N TRP A 267 21.36 -11.79 16.80
CA TRP A 267 21.18 -13.08 17.43
C TRP A 267 21.71 -14.19 16.53
N ALA A 268 22.45 -15.10 17.10
CA ALA A 268 23.08 -16.18 16.35
C ALA A 268 23.13 -17.47 17.17
N ILE A 269 23.45 -18.57 16.50
CA ILE A 269 23.72 -19.87 17.11
C ILE A 269 25.20 -20.18 16.91
N SER A 270 25.91 -20.48 18.00
CA SER A 270 27.31 -20.89 17.93
C SER A 270 27.42 -22.36 17.50
N GLN A 271 28.59 -22.78 17.04
CA GLN A 271 28.87 -24.18 16.70
C GLN A 271 28.71 -25.12 17.92
N ASP A 272 28.86 -24.61 19.15
CA ASP A 272 28.63 -25.37 20.38
C ASP A 272 27.14 -25.45 20.76
N SER A 273 26.24 -25.13 19.84
CA SER A 273 24.80 -25.13 20.04
C SER A 273 24.33 -24.21 21.17
N ASN A 274 24.88 -23.03 21.29
CA ASN A 274 24.40 -22.00 22.20
C ASN A 274 23.79 -20.84 21.43
N ILE A 275 22.68 -20.29 21.93
CA ILE A 275 22.13 -19.03 21.48
C ILE A 275 23.01 -17.91 22.03
N ILE A 276 23.55 -17.08 21.15
CA ILE A 276 24.40 -15.96 21.48
C ILE A 276 23.83 -14.67 20.89
N ARG A 277 24.09 -13.55 21.55
CA ARG A 277 23.68 -12.23 21.07
C ARG A 277 24.78 -11.18 21.25
N THR A 278 24.70 -10.13 20.44
CA THR A 278 25.57 -8.96 20.57
C THR A 278 24.80 -7.71 20.15
N GLY A 279 25.17 -6.55 20.71
CA GLY A 279 24.68 -5.24 20.29
C GLY A 279 25.73 -4.41 19.55
N ASP A 280 27.01 -4.72 19.75
CA ASP A 280 28.15 -3.91 19.26
C ASP A 280 29.18 -4.71 18.44
N MET A 281 28.94 -6.01 18.24
CA MET A 281 29.82 -6.96 17.56
C MET A 281 31.16 -7.22 18.29
N ALA A 282 31.47 -6.49 19.35
CA ALA A 282 32.71 -6.66 20.14
C ALA A 282 32.49 -7.70 21.25
N GLU A 283 31.40 -7.59 21.96
CA GLU A 283 31.06 -8.51 23.05
C GLU A 283 29.87 -9.42 22.70
N TRP A 284 30.05 -10.71 22.89
CA TRP A 284 29.03 -11.73 22.67
C TRP A 284 28.61 -12.37 23.97
N THR A 285 27.32 -12.28 24.26
CA THR A 285 26.72 -12.89 25.44
C THR A 285 26.08 -14.21 25.07
N THR A 286 26.44 -15.28 25.78
CA THR A 286 25.74 -16.56 25.71
C THR A 286 24.44 -16.44 26.51
N VAL A 287 23.32 -16.73 25.87
CA VAL A 287 21.97 -16.65 26.45
C VAL A 287 21.57 -17.98 27.06
N GLN A 288 21.53 -19.03 26.25
CA GLN A 288 21.22 -20.38 26.66
C GLN A 288 21.71 -21.40 25.64
N LYS A 289 21.68 -22.67 25.98
CA LYS A 289 21.82 -23.76 25.03
C LYS A 289 20.57 -23.83 24.13
N VAL A 290 20.76 -24.10 22.84
CA VAL A 290 19.65 -24.25 21.89
C VAL A 290 18.67 -25.31 22.39
N PRO A 291 17.39 -24.98 22.63
CA PRO A 291 16.39 -25.94 23.07
C PRO A 291 16.05 -26.93 21.93
N ALA A 292 15.48 -28.09 22.30
CA ALA A 292 14.89 -28.99 21.32
C ALA A 292 13.75 -28.28 20.56
N ASN A 293 13.65 -28.52 19.24
CA ASN A 293 12.66 -27.92 18.34
C ASN A 293 12.78 -26.38 18.20
N PHE A 294 13.93 -25.81 18.58
CA PHE A 294 14.21 -24.41 18.28
C PHE A 294 14.42 -24.23 16.77
N PRO A 295 13.87 -23.17 16.15
CA PRO A 295 14.02 -22.96 14.71
C PRO A 295 15.48 -22.81 14.30
N ASP A 296 15.89 -23.58 13.29
CA ASP A 296 17.22 -23.55 12.68
C ASP A 296 17.19 -22.98 11.26
N SER A 297 16.02 -22.99 10.64
CA SER A 297 15.81 -22.50 9.28
C SER A 297 14.61 -21.56 9.20
N ALA A 298 14.55 -20.77 8.12
CA ALA A 298 13.48 -19.83 7.80
C ALA A 298 13.01 -18.96 9.01
N SER A 299 13.92 -18.67 9.95
CA SER A 299 13.57 -17.92 11.16
C SER A 299 13.58 -16.42 10.91
N VAL A 300 12.52 -15.75 11.34
CA VAL A 300 12.37 -14.29 11.28
C VAL A 300 12.12 -13.75 12.68
N LEU A 301 12.86 -12.72 13.05
CA LEU A 301 12.87 -12.15 14.38
C LEU A 301 12.20 -10.77 14.37
N PHE A 302 11.32 -10.54 15.33
CA PHE A 302 10.66 -9.26 15.58
C PHE A 302 10.81 -8.83 17.02
N SER A 303 10.94 -7.54 17.27
CA SER A 303 10.92 -6.98 18.61
C SER A 303 9.87 -5.87 18.73
N TYR A 304 9.23 -5.79 19.87
CA TYR A 304 8.23 -4.75 20.14
C TYR A 304 8.18 -4.41 21.64
N PRO A 305 7.91 -3.15 22.00
CA PRO A 305 7.75 -2.77 23.40
C PRO A 305 6.48 -3.39 23.97
N LEU A 306 6.50 -3.73 25.25
CA LEU A 306 5.30 -4.20 25.95
C LEU A 306 4.33 -3.05 26.19
N ALA A 307 3.04 -3.28 25.89
CA ALA A 307 1.98 -2.29 26.12
C ALA A 307 1.84 -1.91 27.61
N THR A 308 2.17 -2.84 28.52
CA THR A 308 2.09 -2.65 29.97
C THR A 308 3.33 -1.98 30.58
N ASN A 309 4.47 -2.05 29.90
CA ASN A 309 5.74 -1.45 30.33
C ASN A 309 6.65 -1.19 29.14
N SER A 310 6.68 0.03 28.64
CA SER A 310 7.48 0.44 27.48
C SER A 310 8.99 0.33 27.66
N ASN A 311 9.49 0.16 28.89
CA ASN A 311 10.92 -0.07 29.15
C ASN A 311 11.33 -1.52 28.88
N LEU A 312 10.36 -2.42 28.72
CA LEU A 312 10.59 -3.82 28.36
C LEU A 312 10.15 -4.06 26.94
N SER A 313 10.94 -4.84 26.22
CA SER A 313 10.59 -5.33 24.88
C SER A 313 10.45 -6.85 24.90
N ARG A 314 9.58 -7.34 24.04
CA ARG A 314 9.46 -8.76 23.75
C ARG A 314 10.04 -9.01 22.35
N THR A 315 10.96 -9.94 22.28
CA THR A 315 11.46 -10.43 20.99
C THR A 315 10.79 -11.77 20.70
N VAL A 316 10.26 -11.90 19.48
CA VAL A 316 9.60 -13.10 18.97
C VAL A 316 10.38 -13.63 17.79
N LEU A 317 10.65 -14.92 17.77
CA LEU A 317 11.23 -15.66 16.66
C LEU A 317 10.16 -16.57 16.10
N VAL A 318 9.94 -16.47 14.79
CA VAL A 318 9.07 -17.35 14.00
C VAL A 318 9.95 -18.10 13.00
N GLY A 319 9.92 -19.41 13.00
CA GLY A 319 10.78 -20.17 12.09
C GLY A 319 10.42 -21.64 11.99
N LEU A 320 11.17 -22.37 11.20
CA LEU A 320 10.99 -23.80 10.98
C LEU A 320 12.09 -24.56 11.68
N SER A 321 11.74 -25.70 12.28
CA SER A 321 12.65 -26.74 12.70
C SER A 321 12.55 -27.91 11.72
N ASP A 322 13.55 -28.76 11.67
CA ASP A 322 13.49 -30.01 10.91
C ASP A 322 12.21 -30.77 11.23
N ASP A 323 11.56 -31.37 10.23
CA ASP A 323 10.30 -32.12 10.34
C ASP A 323 9.06 -31.34 10.82
N SER A 324 9.10 -30.01 10.83
CA SER A 324 7.95 -29.23 11.25
C SER A 324 6.82 -29.18 10.21
N ILE A 325 5.58 -29.35 10.68
CA ILE A 325 4.36 -29.17 9.85
C ILE A 325 3.92 -27.70 9.88
N SER A 326 4.29 -26.98 10.92
CA SER A 326 3.99 -25.58 11.12
C SER A 326 5.19 -24.85 11.70
N ALA A 327 5.26 -23.56 11.46
CA ALA A 327 6.29 -22.71 12.06
C ALA A 327 6.20 -22.77 13.58
N SER A 328 7.35 -22.82 14.23
CA SER A 328 7.51 -22.75 15.69
C SER A 328 7.72 -21.30 16.13
N ILE A 329 7.09 -20.93 17.23
CA ILE A 329 7.12 -19.56 17.75
C ILE A 329 7.78 -19.55 19.11
N TRP A 330 8.83 -18.74 19.21
CA TRP A 330 9.60 -18.59 20.43
C TRP A 330 9.65 -17.13 20.86
N SER A 331 9.73 -16.89 22.17
CA SER A 331 9.70 -15.53 22.72
C SER A 331 10.67 -15.38 23.88
N ILE A 332 11.30 -14.20 23.97
CA ILE A 332 12.12 -13.78 25.09
C ILE A 332 11.81 -12.34 25.46
N LEU A 333 11.80 -12.01 26.75
CA LEU A 333 11.73 -10.62 27.22
C LEU A 333 13.13 -10.00 27.30
N SER A 334 13.20 -8.68 27.13
CA SER A 334 14.43 -7.95 27.37
C SER A 334 14.88 -8.14 28.84
N GLY A 335 16.14 -8.50 29.03
CA GLY A 335 16.69 -8.84 30.34
C GLY A 335 16.61 -10.31 30.72
N ASP A 336 15.79 -11.12 30.07
CA ASP A 336 15.75 -12.56 30.29
C ASP A 336 16.89 -13.28 29.58
N THR A 337 17.15 -14.50 30.05
CA THR A 337 18.18 -15.39 29.50
C THR A 337 17.57 -16.71 28.97
N VAL A 338 16.25 -16.81 28.87
CA VAL A 338 15.56 -18.04 28.46
C VAL A 338 14.54 -17.73 27.39
N TRP A 339 14.71 -18.34 26.23
CA TRP A 339 13.70 -18.41 25.18
C TRP A 339 12.63 -19.42 25.55
N THR A 340 11.39 -19.02 25.44
CA THR A 340 10.22 -19.86 25.75
C THR A 340 9.45 -20.15 24.48
N ASN A 341 9.12 -21.41 24.22
CA ASN A 341 8.19 -21.79 23.17
C ASN A 341 6.80 -21.32 23.56
N VAL A 342 6.14 -20.59 22.66
CA VAL A 342 4.79 -20.04 22.84
C VAL A 342 3.78 -20.63 21.85
N ASP A 343 4.15 -21.71 21.14
CA ASP A 343 3.27 -22.39 20.23
C ASP A 343 2.00 -22.85 20.93
N THR A 344 0.90 -22.83 20.19
CA THR A 344 -0.37 -23.43 20.59
C THR A 344 -0.56 -24.75 19.81
N PRO A 345 0.07 -25.87 20.25
CA PRO A 345 0.16 -27.11 19.47
C PRO A 345 -1.19 -27.74 19.14
N ALA A 346 -2.24 -27.38 19.88
CA ALA A 346 -3.53 -28.04 19.80
C ALA A 346 -4.44 -27.58 18.66
N LYS A 347 -4.07 -26.53 17.91
CA LYS A 347 -4.96 -25.93 16.90
C LYS A 347 -4.21 -25.64 15.61
N LYS A 348 -4.10 -26.64 14.73
CA LYS A 348 -3.54 -26.48 13.37
C LYS A 348 -4.19 -25.36 12.56
N GLU A 349 -5.44 -25.03 12.84
CA GLU A 349 -6.24 -24.02 12.15
C GLU A 349 -5.74 -22.58 12.38
N ILE A 350 -5.03 -22.35 13.49
CA ILE A 350 -4.50 -21.05 13.88
C ILE A 350 -2.96 -21.03 13.94
N SER A 351 -2.29 -21.92 13.21
CA SER A 351 -0.84 -21.96 13.07
C SER A 351 -0.40 -21.40 11.70
N LEU A 352 0.85 -20.94 11.64
CA LEU A 352 1.51 -20.62 10.39
C LEU A 352 2.04 -21.93 9.78
N PRO A 353 1.56 -22.39 8.62
CA PRO A 353 2.04 -23.63 8.00
C PRO A 353 3.53 -23.54 7.69
N ALA A 354 4.24 -24.67 7.79
CA ALA A 354 5.59 -24.77 7.28
C ALA A 354 5.57 -24.62 5.75
N ALA A 355 6.46 -23.82 5.23
CA ALA A 355 6.62 -23.60 3.79
C ALA A 355 8.07 -23.24 3.49
N ASP A 356 8.57 -23.70 2.36
CA ASP A 356 9.82 -23.22 1.81
C ASP A 356 9.70 -21.70 1.52
N TYR A 357 10.82 -21.00 1.58
CA TYR A 357 10.83 -19.54 1.39
C TYR A 357 9.85 -18.80 2.33
N LEU A 358 9.66 -19.31 3.54
CA LEU A 358 8.81 -18.66 4.53
C LEU A 358 9.30 -17.24 4.79
N SER A 359 8.46 -16.28 4.46
CA SER A 359 8.66 -14.87 4.74
C SER A 359 7.61 -14.39 5.74
N VAL A 360 8.03 -13.67 6.75
CA VAL A 360 7.13 -13.00 7.69
C VAL A 360 7.43 -11.52 7.68
N ILE A 361 6.43 -10.72 7.38
CA ILE A 361 6.54 -9.27 7.28
C ILE A 361 5.62 -8.59 8.29
N ARG A 362 6.03 -7.42 8.79
CA ARG A 362 5.17 -6.54 9.57
C ARG A 362 4.53 -5.53 8.62
N TYR A 363 3.21 -5.50 8.61
CA TYR A 363 2.48 -4.59 7.75
C TYR A 363 1.17 -4.18 8.43
N ASP A 364 0.81 -2.90 8.36
CA ASP A 364 -0.47 -2.40 8.86
C ASP A 364 -0.83 -2.84 10.30
N GLY A 365 0.16 -2.83 11.19
CA GLY A 365 -0.03 -3.18 12.59
C GLY A 365 -0.18 -4.68 12.90
N ALA A 366 -0.01 -5.55 11.90
CA ALA A 366 -0.07 -7.00 12.04
C ALA A 366 1.17 -7.67 11.42
N LEU A 367 1.37 -8.95 11.72
CA LEU A 367 2.32 -9.79 11.00
C LEU A 367 1.60 -10.58 9.92
N PHE A 368 2.25 -10.72 8.77
CA PHE A 368 1.75 -11.52 7.65
C PHE A 368 2.80 -12.54 7.26
N GLY A 369 2.43 -13.83 7.33
CA GLY A 369 3.24 -14.95 6.88
C GLY A 369 2.82 -15.40 5.49
N LEU A 370 3.81 -15.67 4.63
CA LEU A 370 3.66 -16.19 3.27
C LEU A 370 4.84 -17.10 2.94
N GLY A 371 4.64 -18.05 2.03
CA GLY A 371 5.65 -19.01 1.65
C GLY A 371 5.29 -19.75 0.39
N LYS A 372 6.24 -20.47 -0.19
CA LYS A 372 6.06 -21.26 -1.42
C LYS A 372 4.92 -22.26 -1.24
N GLY A 373 4.03 -22.33 -2.22
CA GLY A 373 2.89 -23.24 -2.22
C GLY A 373 1.70 -22.80 -1.36
N LEU A 374 1.79 -21.69 -0.61
CA LEU A 374 0.65 -21.17 0.14
C LEU A 374 -0.33 -20.42 -0.78
N ASP A 375 -1.62 -20.64 -0.56
CA ASP A 375 -2.69 -20.00 -1.34
C ASP A 375 -2.92 -18.54 -0.99
N GLY A 376 -2.47 -18.10 0.19
CA GLY A 376 -2.68 -16.75 0.69
C GLY A 376 -1.87 -16.45 1.93
N PHE A 377 -2.00 -15.23 2.40
CA PHE A 377 -1.39 -14.81 3.66
C PHE A 377 -1.98 -15.54 4.86
N ARG A 378 -1.14 -15.66 5.89
CA ARG A 378 -1.56 -15.89 7.26
C ARG A 378 -1.34 -14.62 8.05
N GLN A 379 -2.36 -14.12 8.72
CA GLN A 379 -2.28 -12.90 9.54
C GLN A 379 -2.22 -13.22 11.02
N SER A 380 -1.33 -12.55 11.74
CA SER A 380 -1.29 -12.54 13.20
C SER A 380 -1.44 -11.11 13.71
N VAL A 381 -2.38 -10.92 14.64
CA VAL A 381 -2.60 -9.63 15.33
C VAL A 381 -2.12 -9.64 16.78
N ASP A 382 -1.60 -10.76 17.24
CA ASP A 382 -1.08 -11.00 18.57
C ASP A 382 0.45 -11.24 18.60
N ASN A 383 1.14 -10.61 17.65
CA ASN A 383 2.60 -10.64 17.50
C ASN A 383 3.18 -12.05 17.25
N GLY A 384 2.50 -12.83 16.43
CA GLY A 384 2.99 -14.11 15.93
C GLY A 384 2.52 -15.33 16.72
N ILE A 385 1.68 -15.18 17.75
CA ILE A 385 1.22 -16.30 18.57
C ILE A 385 0.15 -17.13 17.87
N THR A 386 -0.85 -16.45 17.27
CA THR A 386 -1.90 -17.12 16.49
C THR A 386 -1.96 -16.56 15.06
N TRP A 387 -2.26 -17.43 14.11
CA TRP A 387 -2.26 -17.11 12.69
C TRP A 387 -3.57 -17.54 12.04
N TYR A 388 -4.17 -16.63 11.28
CA TYR A 388 -5.43 -16.85 10.60
C TYR A 388 -5.27 -16.70 9.09
N TYR A 389 -5.98 -17.51 8.36
CA TYR A 389 -5.96 -17.49 6.89
C TYR A 389 -6.68 -16.26 6.33
N CYS A 390 -6.07 -15.59 5.36
CA CYS A 390 -6.68 -14.49 4.61
C CYS A 390 -7.21 -15.01 3.28
N ASP A 391 -8.50 -15.29 3.20
CA ASP A 391 -9.15 -15.76 1.96
C ASP A 391 -10.34 -14.89 1.58
N SER A 392 -10.48 -14.60 0.29
CA SER A 392 -11.59 -13.81 -0.26
C SER A 392 -12.89 -14.59 -0.41
N TYR A 393 -12.83 -15.93 -0.41
CA TYR A 393 -13.94 -16.79 -0.79
C TYR A 393 -14.44 -17.69 0.34
N ALA A 394 -13.80 -17.66 1.50
CA ALA A 394 -14.28 -18.46 2.62
C ALA A 394 -15.66 -17.98 3.04
N GLU A 395 -16.67 -18.82 2.85
CA GLU A 395 -18.03 -18.59 3.33
C GLU A 395 -18.15 -18.84 4.84
N ASP A 396 -17.13 -19.46 5.43
CA ASP A 396 -17.05 -19.77 6.85
C ASP A 396 -16.34 -18.66 7.66
N GLU A 397 -16.45 -18.77 8.96
CA GLU A 397 -15.88 -17.80 9.92
C GLU A 397 -14.34 -17.92 10.04
N SER A 398 -13.69 -18.79 9.26
CA SER A 398 -12.23 -19.03 9.33
C SER A 398 -11.41 -17.98 8.58
N SER A 399 -12.02 -17.25 7.66
CA SER A 399 -11.38 -16.16 6.92
C SER A 399 -11.25 -14.93 7.80
N TRP A 400 -10.01 -14.50 8.04
CA TRP A 400 -9.74 -13.35 8.91
C TRP A 400 -9.75 -12.00 8.17
N ASN A 401 -9.21 -11.96 6.96
CA ASN A 401 -9.07 -10.72 6.19
C ASN A 401 -9.07 -11.02 4.68
N ARG A 402 -10.25 -11.12 4.11
CA ARG A 402 -10.42 -11.47 2.69
C ARG A 402 -9.87 -10.43 1.71
N TYR A 403 -9.56 -9.24 2.18
CA TYR A 403 -9.03 -8.18 1.33
C TYR A 403 -7.49 -8.20 1.24
N MET A 404 -6.84 -8.97 2.11
CA MET A 404 -5.40 -9.20 2.10
C MET A 404 -5.07 -10.44 1.25
N GLN A 405 -4.99 -10.27 -0.06
CA GLN A 405 -4.77 -11.35 -1.02
C GLN A 405 -3.39 -11.29 -1.63
N LEU A 406 -2.77 -12.45 -1.87
CA LEU A 406 -1.58 -12.55 -2.72
C LEU A 406 -1.91 -12.17 -4.17
N PRO A 407 -0.91 -11.75 -4.98
CA PRO A 407 -1.08 -11.69 -6.43
C PRO A 407 -1.56 -13.04 -6.95
N ALA A 408 -2.54 -13.03 -7.86
CA ALA A 408 -3.13 -14.27 -8.39
C ALA A 408 -2.08 -15.24 -8.98
N ALA A 409 -1.00 -14.69 -9.57
CA ALA A 409 0.10 -15.47 -10.12
C ALA A 409 0.97 -16.19 -9.06
N LEU A 410 0.89 -15.78 -7.81
CA LEU A 410 1.69 -16.37 -6.72
C LEU A 410 0.89 -17.33 -5.84
N LYS A 411 -0.43 -17.38 -5.98
CA LYS A 411 -1.27 -18.30 -5.20
C LYS A 411 -0.97 -19.74 -5.57
N GLY A 412 -0.58 -20.56 -4.59
CA GLY A 412 -0.23 -21.96 -4.81
C GLY A 412 0.96 -22.19 -5.76
N SER A 413 1.75 -21.15 -6.04
CA SER A 413 2.88 -21.23 -6.97
C SER A 413 4.05 -22.00 -6.36
N ASP A 414 4.74 -22.79 -7.19
CA ASP A 414 6.00 -23.44 -6.84
C ASP A 414 7.22 -22.53 -6.93
N CYS A 415 7.01 -21.23 -7.24
CA CYS A 415 8.05 -20.24 -7.32
C CYS A 415 8.55 -19.88 -5.92
N GLY A 416 9.87 -19.84 -5.73
CA GLY A 416 10.46 -19.27 -4.53
C GLY A 416 10.38 -17.75 -4.55
N PHE A 417 10.23 -17.13 -3.39
CA PHE A 417 10.17 -15.68 -3.29
C PHE A 417 10.67 -15.14 -1.94
N ALA A 418 10.99 -13.88 -1.91
CA ALA A 418 11.23 -13.12 -0.70
C ALA A 418 10.29 -11.92 -0.62
N ALA A 419 9.86 -11.56 0.58
CA ALA A 419 8.97 -10.43 0.81
C ALA A 419 9.54 -9.48 1.85
N VAL A 420 9.36 -8.17 1.61
CA VAL A 420 9.70 -7.09 2.54
C VAL A 420 8.66 -5.99 2.51
N THR A 421 8.65 -5.17 3.54
CA THR A 421 7.88 -3.92 3.59
C THR A 421 8.83 -2.73 3.55
N ASP A 422 8.50 -1.71 2.78
CA ASP A 422 9.28 -0.48 2.72
C ASP A 422 8.74 0.61 3.67
N GLY A 423 9.53 1.66 3.86
CA GLY A 423 9.17 2.80 4.70
C GLY A 423 7.98 3.64 4.17
N ASN A 424 7.56 3.43 2.92
CA ASN A 424 6.43 4.10 2.29
C ASN A 424 5.11 3.31 2.42
N GLY A 425 5.13 2.17 3.11
CA GLY A 425 3.96 1.32 3.33
C GLY A 425 3.59 0.45 2.13
N PHE A 426 4.57 0.02 1.35
CA PHE A 426 4.39 -0.99 0.31
C PHE A 426 4.98 -2.33 0.74
N ILE A 427 4.29 -3.39 0.35
CA ILE A 427 4.81 -4.76 0.37
C ILE A 427 5.46 -5.02 -0.99
N TRP A 428 6.65 -5.57 -0.98
CA TRP A 428 7.37 -6.03 -2.17
C TRP A 428 7.56 -7.53 -2.10
N ILE A 429 7.29 -8.21 -3.20
CA ILE A 429 7.56 -9.65 -3.38
C ILE A 429 8.46 -9.79 -4.60
N MET A 430 9.65 -10.33 -4.40
CA MET A 430 10.63 -10.65 -5.43
C MET A 430 10.71 -12.16 -5.59
N THR A 431 10.55 -12.65 -6.81
CA THR A 431 10.50 -14.09 -7.10
C THR A 431 11.81 -14.59 -7.71
N ASP A 432 12.09 -15.85 -7.54
CA ASP A 432 13.30 -16.51 -8.08
C ASP A 432 13.29 -16.59 -9.62
N ASN A 433 12.14 -16.41 -10.26
CA ASN A 433 12.02 -16.37 -11.71
C ASN A 433 12.10 -14.94 -12.30
N GLY A 434 12.50 -13.95 -11.50
CA GLY A 434 12.73 -12.59 -11.97
C GLY A 434 11.49 -11.68 -12.02
N GLN A 435 10.38 -12.04 -11.37
CA GLN A 435 9.20 -11.18 -11.26
C GLN A 435 9.24 -10.38 -9.96
N VAL A 436 8.66 -9.18 -10.01
CA VAL A 436 8.50 -8.31 -8.84
C VAL A 436 7.06 -7.84 -8.76
N TRP A 437 6.50 -7.91 -7.56
CA TRP A 437 5.18 -7.40 -7.24
C TRP A 437 5.29 -6.34 -6.16
N ARG A 438 4.56 -5.25 -6.33
CA ARG A 438 4.44 -4.19 -5.33
C ARG A 438 2.98 -3.99 -4.97
N GLY A 439 2.67 -4.05 -3.69
CA GLY A 439 1.30 -3.92 -3.19
C GLY A 439 1.17 -2.95 -2.03
N ALA A 440 0.00 -2.30 -1.92
CA ALA A 440 -0.35 -1.49 -0.78
C ALA A 440 -1.85 -1.53 -0.51
N ILE A 441 -2.24 -1.37 0.75
CA ILE A 441 -3.64 -1.20 1.13
C ILE A 441 -4.15 0.15 0.65
N THR A 442 -5.29 0.12 -0.06
CA THR A 442 -6.00 1.34 -0.46
C THR A 442 -6.83 1.86 0.69
N ARG A 443 -6.39 2.91 1.37
CA ARG A 443 -7.16 3.55 2.45
C ARG A 443 -7.88 4.78 1.96
N LEU A 444 -9.10 5.01 2.49
CA LEU A 444 -9.74 6.31 2.45
C LEU A 444 -8.90 7.25 3.32
N ARG A 445 -8.21 8.23 2.72
CA ARG A 445 -7.72 9.36 3.48
C ARG A 445 -8.96 10.15 3.93
N LYS A 446 -9.31 10.06 5.20
CA LYS A 446 -10.10 11.11 5.84
C LYS A 446 -9.16 12.30 5.98
N ASN A 447 -9.33 13.33 5.15
CA ASN A 447 -8.74 14.64 5.40
C ASN A 447 -9.40 15.27 6.62
#